data_7827eb0df3889f435d7e02775546cc35
#
_entry.id   7827eb0df3889f435d7e02775546cc35
#
_cell.length_a   1.000
_cell.length_b   1.000
_cell.length_c   1.000
_cell.angle_alpha   90.00
_cell.angle_beta   90.00
_cell.angle_gamma   90.00
#
_symmetry.space_group_name_H-M   'P 1'
#
loop_
_entity.id
_entity.type
_entity.pdbx_description
1 polymer ?
#
loop_
_entity_poly.entity_id
_entity_poly.type
_entity_poly.pdbx_seq_one_letter_code
_entity_poly.pdbx_strand_id
1 'polypeptide(L)'
;KKHMGKSCSKIILLILILAAWIVVTVRAKKTEEGIILTDAYKKQIMESAEWKKIFLHTENYPDILLEDLKRNPEMLEFVEGYNDVHKKSSEGLTFEEQKKKVPLFIQWDKRWGYEPYGTSDIGISGCGPTCMAMVIYSLTRNTEAIPPVLAQKSMNEGYYVDGIGTSWKFMREAALDYGVIASQFDMLGELKTGTLSNGTVENYQPYRSEERFRRN
;
A
#
# COMPACT_ATOMS: atom_id res chain seq x y z
N LYS A 1 36.76 -23.79 -46.54
CA LYS A 1 35.87 -24.24 -45.40
C LYS A 1 36.06 -23.45 -44.06
N LYS A 2 36.92 -22.46 -43.95
CA LYS A 2 37.26 -21.74 -42.69
C LYS A 2 36.45 -20.44 -42.44
N HIS A 3 35.69 -19.95 -43.45
CA HIS A 3 34.98 -18.65 -43.33
C HIS A 3 33.53 -18.76 -42.83
N MET A 4 32.90 -19.93 -42.91
CA MET A 4 31.49 -20.13 -42.52
C MET A 4 31.28 -20.19 -41.00
N GLY A 5 32.30 -20.65 -40.23
CA GLY A 5 32.18 -20.77 -38.75
C GLY A 5 32.21 -19.44 -37.99
N LYS A 6 32.89 -18.43 -38.52
CA LYS A 6 33.00 -17.11 -37.84
C LYS A 6 31.75 -16.24 -38.00
N SER A 7 30.97 -16.45 -39.08
CA SER A 7 29.71 -15.73 -39.30
C SER A 7 28.60 -16.29 -38.42
N CYS A 8 28.50 -17.61 -38.29
CA CYS A 8 27.51 -18.28 -37.47
C CYS A 8 27.68 -17.95 -35.97
N SER A 9 28.93 -17.92 -35.49
CA SER A 9 29.25 -17.53 -34.11
C SER A 9 28.83 -16.08 -33.78
N LYS A 10 28.99 -15.15 -34.72
CA LYS A 10 28.60 -13.74 -34.54
C LYS A 10 27.07 -13.60 -34.51
N ILE A 11 26.32 -14.36 -35.31
CA ILE A 11 24.86 -14.36 -35.32
C ILE A 11 24.31 -14.93 -34.03
N ILE A 12 24.88 -16.03 -33.52
CA ILE A 12 24.47 -16.62 -32.24
C ILE A 12 24.74 -15.64 -31.09
N LEU A 13 25.89 -14.97 -31.07
CA LEU A 13 26.19 -13.96 -30.04
C LEU A 13 25.20 -12.78 -30.09
N LEU A 14 24.83 -12.33 -31.31
CA LEU A 14 23.86 -11.23 -31.47
C LEU A 14 22.45 -11.62 -30.96
N ILE A 15 22.04 -12.87 -31.23
CA ILE A 15 20.75 -13.41 -30.74
C ILE A 15 20.76 -13.50 -29.20
N LEU A 16 21.88 -13.93 -28.59
CA LEU A 16 22.02 -14.01 -27.14
C LEU A 16 21.99 -12.62 -26.49
N ILE A 17 22.64 -11.63 -27.11
CA ILE A 17 22.63 -10.22 -26.64
C ILE A 17 21.21 -9.64 -26.75
N LEU A 18 20.51 -9.87 -27.85
CA LEU A 18 19.12 -9.43 -28.03
C LEU A 18 18.17 -10.13 -27.04
N ALA A 19 18.34 -11.42 -26.81
CA ALA A 19 17.56 -12.14 -25.80
C ALA A 19 17.82 -11.63 -24.38
N ALA A 20 19.09 -11.39 -24.04
CA ALA A 20 19.45 -10.79 -22.77
C ALA A 20 18.89 -9.37 -22.61
N TRP A 21 18.92 -8.57 -23.68
CA TRP A 21 18.35 -7.21 -23.68
C TRP A 21 16.82 -7.22 -23.50
N ILE A 22 16.12 -8.13 -24.19
CA ILE A 22 14.68 -8.35 -24.01
C ILE A 22 14.36 -8.77 -22.58
N VAL A 23 15.12 -9.69 -21.98
CA VAL A 23 14.93 -10.12 -20.60
C VAL A 23 15.17 -8.97 -19.62
N VAL A 24 16.21 -8.14 -19.87
CA VAL A 24 16.50 -6.95 -19.03
C VAL A 24 15.42 -5.88 -19.17
N THR A 25 14.93 -5.61 -20.39
CA THR A 25 13.86 -4.62 -20.60
C THR A 25 12.52 -5.09 -20.07
N VAL A 26 12.21 -6.39 -20.17
CA VAL A 26 10.99 -6.96 -19.56
C VAL A 26 11.08 -6.94 -18.02
N ARG A 27 12.26 -7.23 -17.45
CA ARG A 27 12.48 -7.10 -16.00
C ARG A 27 12.46 -5.64 -15.54
N ALA A 28 13.06 -4.72 -16.28
CA ALA A 28 13.03 -3.29 -15.96
C ALA A 28 11.60 -2.74 -15.98
N LYS A 29 10.79 -3.09 -16.98
CA LYS A 29 9.35 -2.75 -16.98
C LYS A 29 8.60 -3.33 -15.79
N LYS A 30 8.97 -4.53 -15.33
CA LYS A 30 8.31 -5.17 -14.18
C LYS A 30 8.72 -4.55 -12.83
N THR A 31 9.83 -3.80 -12.77
CA THR A 31 10.32 -3.14 -11.55
C THR A 31 9.94 -1.67 -11.44
N GLU A 32 9.59 -0.98 -12.54
CA GLU A 32 9.15 0.42 -12.53
C GLU A 32 7.63 0.60 -12.51
N GLU A 33 6.87 -0.38 -12.99
CA GLU A 33 5.43 -0.40 -12.84
C GLU A 33 5.12 -0.99 -11.44
N GLY A 34 4.96 -0.16 -10.44
CA GLY A 34 4.09 -0.48 -9.32
C GLY A 34 2.81 -1.00 -9.97
N ILE A 35 2.26 -2.13 -9.51
CA ILE A 35 1.20 -2.92 -10.17
C ILE A 35 0.03 -2.01 -10.56
N ILE A 36 0.16 -1.28 -11.66
CA ILE A 36 -0.99 -0.71 -12.35
C ILE A 36 -1.61 -1.93 -13.03
N LEU A 37 -2.62 -2.49 -12.38
CA LEU A 37 -3.41 -3.56 -12.97
C LEU A 37 -3.96 -3.03 -14.30
N THR A 38 -3.48 -3.60 -15.39
CA THR A 38 -4.02 -3.27 -16.71
C THR A 38 -5.51 -3.65 -16.72
N ASP A 39 -6.32 -2.90 -17.46
CA ASP A 39 -7.76 -3.21 -17.60
C ASP A 39 -8.00 -4.65 -18.06
N ALA A 40 -7.08 -5.20 -18.85
CA ALA A 40 -7.10 -6.60 -19.25
C ALA A 40 -6.97 -7.57 -18.06
N TYR A 41 -6.10 -7.28 -17.11
CA TYR A 41 -5.92 -8.11 -15.92
C TYR A 41 -7.12 -8.00 -14.96
N LYS A 42 -7.66 -6.79 -14.78
CA LYS A 42 -8.89 -6.58 -14.00
C LYS A 42 -10.05 -7.37 -14.59
N LYS A 43 -10.23 -7.32 -15.91
CA LYS A 43 -11.24 -8.08 -16.61
C LYS A 43 -11.06 -9.59 -16.42
N GLN A 44 -9.82 -10.09 -16.49
CA GLN A 44 -9.52 -11.51 -16.26
C GLN A 44 -9.91 -11.94 -14.83
N ILE A 45 -9.64 -11.12 -13.82
CA ILE A 45 -10.08 -11.38 -12.43
C ILE A 45 -11.60 -11.47 -12.36
N MET A 46 -12.31 -10.49 -12.91
CA MET A 46 -13.78 -10.42 -12.89
C MET A 46 -14.46 -11.56 -13.66
N GLU A 47 -13.76 -12.23 -14.56
CA GLU A 47 -14.25 -13.41 -15.30
C GLU A 47 -13.90 -14.73 -14.60
N SER A 48 -13.11 -14.71 -13.51
CA SER A 48 -12.68 -15.91 -12.79
C SER A 48 -13.84 -16.65 -12.11
N ALA A 49 -13.62 -17.93 -11.81
CA ALA A 49 -14.59 -18.76 -11.10
C ALA A 49 -14.80 -18.28 -9.65
N GLU A 50 -13.72 -17.83 -9.02
CA GLU A 50 -13.67 -17.29 -7.65
C GLU A 50 -14.52 -16.03 -7.53
N TRP A 51 -14.36 -15.09 -8.47
CA TRP A 51 -15.19 -13.88 -8.52
C TRP A 51 -16.68 -14.22 -8.64
N LYS A 52 -17.02 -15.12 -9.59
CA LYS A 52 -18.40 -15.55 -9.80
C LYS A 52 -18.98 -16.23 -8.57
N LYS A 53 -18.20 -17.07 -7.87
CA LYS A 53 -18.61 -17.73 -6.63
C LYS A 53 -18.98 -16.71 -5.53
N ILE A 54 -18.16 -15.66 -5.34
CA ILE A 54 -18.44 -14.61 -4.37
C ILE A 54 -19.77 -13.92 -4.69
N PHE A 55 -19.98 -13.53 -5.96
CA PHE A 55 -21.19 -12.81 -6.38
C PHE A 55 -22.43 -13.69 -6.53
N LEU A 56 -22.31 -15.02 -6.45
CA LEU A 56 -23.43 -15.95 -6.31
C LEU A 56 -23.88 -16.11 -4.83
N HIS A 57 -23.06 -15.71 -3.88
CA HIS A 57 -23.27 -15.87 -2.43
C HIS A 57 -22.99 -14.58 -1.67
N THR A 58 -23.51 -13.48 -2.17
CA THR A 58 -23.27 -12.12 -1.60
C THR A 58 -23.75 -12.00 -0.15
N GLU A 59 -24.72 -12.79 0.28
CA GLU A 59 -25.24 -12.85 1.63
C GLU A 59 -24.19 -13.25 2.69
N ASN A 60 -23.07 -13.81 2.26
CA ASN A 60 -21.99 -14.22 3.16
C ASN A 60 -20.95 -13.12 3.41
N TYR A 61 -21.08 -11.95 2.77
CA TYR A 61 -20.09 -10.89 2.81
C TYR A 61 -20.73 -9.55 3.17
N PRO A 62 -20.03 -8.68 3.93
CA PRO A 62 -20.48 -7.31 4.13
C PRO A 62 -20.63 -6.57 2.78
N ASP A 63 -21.69 -5.79 2.61
CA ASP A 63 -21.94 -5.02 1.37
C ASP A 63 -20.77 -4.14 1.00
N ILE A 64 -20.16 -3.46 1.98
CA ILE A 64 -19.02 -2.59 1.77
C ILE A 64 -17.81 -3.36 1.20
N LEU A 65 -17.59 -4.59 1.63
CA LEU A 65 -16.50 -5.43 1.13
C LEU A 65 -16.72 -5.82 -0.33
N LEU A 66 -17.96 -6.10 -0.71
CA LEU A 66 -18.32 -6.39 -2.11
C LEU A 66 -18.18 -5.16 -3.01
N GLU A 67 -18.52 -3.98 -2.50
CA GLU A 67 -18.32 -2.72 -3.23
C GLU A 67 -16.83 -2.41 -3.40
N ASP A 68 -16.02 -2.64 -2.38
CA ASP A 68 -14.58 -2.45 -2.45
C ASP A 68 -13.93 -3.44 -3.40
N LEU A 69 -14.38 -4.72 -3.41
CA LEU A 69 -13.92 -5.71 -4.38
C LEU A 69 -14.24 -5.30 -5.83
N LYS A 70 -15.42 -4.74 -6.09
CA LYS A 70 -15.78 -4.26 -7.44
C LYS A 70 -14.86 -3.12 -7.90
N ARG A 71 -14.46 -2.23 -6.98
CA ARG A 71 -13.54 -1.11 -7.26
C ARG A 71 -12.10 -1.56 -7.36
N ASN A 72 -11.71 -2.55 -6.55
CA ASN A 72 -10.36 -3.06 -6.41
C ASN A 72 -10.36 -4.59 -6.59
N PRO A 73 -10.43 -5.10 -7.84
CA PRO A 73 -10.48 -6.55 -8.11
C PRO A 73 -9.30 -7.33 -7.53
N GLU A 74 -8.18 -6.68 -7.25
CA GLU A 74 -7.01 -7.25 -6.58
C GLU A 74 -7.27 -7.69 -5.14
N MET A 75 -8.40 -7.31 -4.55
CA MET A 75 -8.85 -7.80 -3.24
C MET A 75 -9.41 -9.22 -3.30
N LEU A 76 -9.56 -9.83 -4.49
CA LEU A 76 -10.25 -11.11 -4.65
C LEU A 76 -9.76 -12.17 -3.66
N GLU A 77 -8.46 -12.36 -3.55
CA GLU A 77 -7.87 -13.36 -2.66
C GLU A 77 -8.15 -13.07 -1.16
N PHE A 78 -8.23 -11.78 -0.79
CA PHE A 78 -8.63 -11.37 0.55
C PHE A 78 -10.10 -11.68 0.80
N VAL A 79 -10.98 -11.37 -0.16
CA VAL A 79 -12.43 -11.60 -0.02
C VAL A 79 -12.75 -13.09 0.00
N GLU A 80 -12.07 -13.93 -0.81
CA GLU A 80 -12.24 -15.38 -0.74
C GLU A 80 -11.98 -15.94 0.66
N GLY A 81 -10.91 -15.46 1.30
CA GLY A 81 -10.55 -15.90 2.64
C GLY A 81 -11.39 -15.31 3.77
N TYR A 82 -12.28 -14.38 3.50
CA TYR A 82 -12.92 -13.55 4.52
C TYR A 82 -13.74 -14.36 5.55
N ASN A 83 -14.44 -15.38 5.11
CA ASN A 83 -15.28 -16.22 5.98
C ASN A 83 -14.52 -17.41 6.60
N ASP A 84 -13.37 -17.79 6.03
CA ASP A 84 -12.63 -18.99 6.45
C ASP A 84 -11.55 -18.68 7.49
N VAL A 85 -11.42 -17.41 7.89
CA VAL A 85 -10.29 -16.97 8.69
C VAL A 85 -10.51 -17.27 10.16
N HIS A 86 -9.76 -18.21 10.66
CA HIS A 86 -9.34 -18.18 12.05
C HIS A 86 -8.33 -17.03 12.18
N LYS A 87 -8.77 -15.89 12.70
CA LYS A 87 -8.00 -14.64 12.83
C LYS A 87 -6.64 -14.94 13.43
N LYS A 88 -5.62 -14.95 12.58
CA LYS A 88 -4.23 -15.11 13.01
C LYS A 88 -3.72 -13.74 13.43
N SER A 89 -2.87 -13.76 14.46
CA SER A 89 -2.10 -12.57 14.81
C SER A 89 -1.21 -12.14 13.64
N SER A 90 -1.03 -10.85 13.50
CA SER A 90 -0.22 -10.23 12.45
C SER A 90 1.20 -10.76 12.44
N GLU A 91 1.66 -11.15 11.27
CA GLU A 91 3.08 -11.30 11.00
C GLU A 91 3.71 -9.92 10.83
N GLY A 92 4.97 -9.77 11.27
CA GLY A 92 5.72 -8.53 11.11
C GLY A 92 6.08 -8.21 9.66
N LEU A 93 6.93 -7.21 9.49
CA LEU A 93 7.42 -6.82 8.17
C LEU A 93 8.33 -7.88 7.57
N THR A 94 8.16 -8.15 6.28
CA THR A 94 9.05 -9.04 5.54
C THR A 94 10.43 -8.41 5.37
N PHE A 95 11.44 -9.24 5.13
CA PHE A 95 12.81 -8.77 4.86
C PHE A 95 12.87 -7.82 3.64
N GLU A 96 12.07 -8.07 2.61
CA GLU A 96 12.03 -7.22 1.42
C GLU A 96 11.36 -5.86 1.69
N GLU A 97 10.34 -5.80 2.54
CA GLU A 97 9.76 -4.54 2.99
C GLU A 97 10.75 -3.71 3.81
N GLN A 98 11.50 -4.38 4.70
CA GLN A 98 12.50 -3.70 5.54
C GLN A 98 13.66 -3.10 4.75
N LYS A 99 13.99 -3.62 3.56
CA LYS A 99 14.99 -3.03 2.66
C LYS A 99 14.53 -1.75 1.97
N LYS A 100 13.23 -1.57 1.81
CA LYS A 100 12.68 -0.41 1.09
C LYS A 100 12.74 0.83 1.96
N LYS A 101 13.10 1.97 1.36
CA LYS A 101 13.02 3.27 2.05
C LYS A 101 11.57 3.62 2.38
N VAL A 102 10.68 3.37 1.45
CA VAL A 102 9.24 3.51 1.59
C VAL A 102 8.62 2.17 1.18
N PRO A 103 8.26 1.31 2.14
CA PRO A 103 7.57 0.06 1.84
C PRO A 103 6.14 0.35 1.39
N LEU A 104 5.56 -0.56 0.63
CA LEU A 104 4.15 -0.55 0.32
C LEU A 104 3.45 -1.58 1.22
N PHE A 105 2.60 -1.12 2.13
CA PHE A 105 1.71 -1.98 2.89
C PHE A 105 0.33 -1.96 2.26
N ILE A 106 -0.14 -3.13 1.87
CA ILE A 106 -1.49 -3.28 1.33
C ILE A 106 -2.47 -3.39 2.49
N GLN A 107 -3.52 -2.56 2.50
CA GLN A 107 -4.49 -2.52 3.58
C GLN A 107 -5.14 -3.90 3.82
N TRP A 108 -5.48 -4.61 2.77
CA TRP A 108 -6.08 -5.94 2.80
C TRP A 108 -5.07 -7.08 2.70
N ASP A 109 -3.80 -6.85 3.06
CA ASP A 109 -2.82 -7.94 3.19
C ASP A 109 -3.32 -8.93 4.24
N LYS A 110 -3.31 -10.22 3.91
CA LYS A 110 -3.83 -11.30 4.77
C LYS A 110 -3.12 -11.39 6.12
N ARG A 111 -1.93 -10.82 6.25
CA ARG A 111 -1.20 -10.74 7.50
C ARG A 111 -1.93 -9.92 8.57
N TRP A 112 -2.71 -8.93 8.16
CA TRP A 112 -3.42 -8.01 9.07
C TRP A 112 -4.82 -7.60 8.62
N GLY A 113 -5.18 -7.78 7.37
CA GLY A 113 -6.45 -7.29 6.82
C GLY A 113 -7.68 -7.81 7.52
N TYR A 114 -7.61 -9.01 8.07
CA TYR A 114 -8.72 -9.63 8.81
C TYR A 114 -8.74 -9.28 10.31
N GLU A 115 -7.76 -8.52 10.81
CA GLU A 115 -7.76 -8.12 12.20
C GLU A 115 -8.84 -7.05 12.47
N PRO A 116 -9.50 -7.11 13.62
CA PRO A 116 -10.56 -6.19 13.96
C PRO A 116 -10.09 -4.73 13.99
N TYR A 117 -10.91 -3.84 13.42
CA TYR A 117 -10.74 -2.41 13.54
C TYR A 117 -12.09 -1.74 13.77
N GLY A 118 -12.43 -1.51 15.03
CA GLY A 118 -13.73 -1.05 15.47
C GLY A 118 -14.84 -2.07 15.21
N THR A 119 -15.87 -1.67 14.48
CA THR A 119 -16.98 -2.55 14.05
C THR A 119 -16.69 -3.25 12.72
N SER A 120 -15.48 -3.11 12.19
CA SER A 120 -15.04 -3.64 10.90
C SER A 120 -13.66 -4.32 11.04
N ASP A 121 -12.96 -4.50 9.95
CA ASP A 121 -11.62 -5.06 9.87
C ASP A 121 -10.65 -4.05 9.26
N ILE A 122 -9.33 -4.26 9.47
CA ILE A 122 -8.30 -3.41 8.88
C ILE A 122 -8.42 -3.37 7.36
N GLY A 123 -8.65 -4.52 6.72
CA GLY A 123 -8.79 -4.62 5.26
C GLY A 123 -9.88 -3.74 4.67
N ILE A 124 -10.93 -3.45 5.45
CA ILE A 124 -12.06 -2.61 5.03
C ILE A 124 -11.88 -1.15 5.47
N SER A 125 -11.54 -0.91 6.73
CA SER A 125 -11.58 0.43 7.34
C SER A 125 -10.22 0.98 7.78
N GLY A 126 -9.13 0.20 7.62
CA GLY A 126 -7.81 0.49 8.18
C GLY A 126 -6.89 1.34 7.30
N CYS A 127 -7.38 2.12 6.35
CA CYS A 127 -6.54 2.95 5.48
C CYS A 127 -5.64 3.92 6.28
N GLY A 128 -6.17 4.56 7.32
CA GLY A 128 -5.43 5.47 8.18
C GLY A 128 -4.25 4.81 8.89
N PRO A 129 -4.47 3.77 9.70
CA PRO A 129 -3.39 2.99 10.33
C PRO A 129 -2.36 2.46 9.34
N THR A 130 -2.81 1.94 8.18
CA THR A 130 -1.90 1.41 7.16
C THR A 130 -1.00 2.50 6.57
N CYS A 131 -1.56 3.67 6.22
CA CYS A 131 -0.79 4.81 5.74
C CYS A 131 0.19 5.31 6.80
N MET A 132 -0.24 5.44 8.06
CA MET A 132 0.63 5.89 9.14
C MET A 132 1.77 4.90 9.42
N ALA A 133 1.52 3.59 9.36
CA ALA A 133 2.56 2.58 9.47
C ALA A 133 3.64 2.77 8.41
N MET A 134 3.27 2.99 7.14
CA MET A 134 4.23 3.27 6.06
C MET A 134 5.03 4.55 6.32
N VAL A 135 4.39 5.62 6.75
CA VAL A 135 5.03 6.92 7.04
C VAL A 135 6.02 6.78 8.19
N ILE A 136 5.57 6.22 9.32
CA ILE A 136 6.41 6.05 10.52
C ILE A 136 7.61 5.16 10.20
N TYR A 137 7.40 4.00 9.58
CA TYR A 137 8.51 3.14 9.18
C TYR A 137 9.50 3.85 8.25
N SER A 138 9.00 4.58 7.25
CA SER A 138 9.87 5.27 6.27
C SER A 138 10.77 6.31 6.91
N LEU A 139 10.28 6.99 7.95
CA LEU A 139 11.00 8.08 8.63
C LEU A 139 11.85 7.59 9.80
N THR A 140 11.41 6.56 10.51
CA THR A 140 12.05 6.12 11.76
C THR A 140 12.73 4.76 11.67
N ARG A 141 12.41 3.96 10.66
CA ARG A 141 12.81 2.54 10.56
C ARG A 141 12.29 1.65 11.70
N ASN A 142 11.25 2.09 12.39
CA ASN A 142 10.63 1.31 13.45
C ASN A 142 9.83 0.14 12.85
N THR A 143 10.31 -1.07 13.02
CA THR A 143 9.70 -2.31 12.50
C THR A 143 8.44 -2.74 13.26
N GLU A 144 8.21 -2.17 14.45
CA GLU A 144 6.99 -2.39 15.24
C GLU A 144 5.81 -1.54 14.77
N ALA A 145 6.07 -0.50 13.96
CA ALA A 145 5.04 0.38 13.42
C ALA A 145 4.34 -0.28 12.22
N ILE A 146 3.58 -1.33 12.49
CA ILE A 146 2.81 -2.10 11.49
C ILE A 146 1.31 -1.74 11.56
N PRO A 147 0.52 -2.00 10.50
CA PRO A 147 -0.89 -1.63 10.47
C PRO A 147 -1.71 -2.07 11.69
N PRO A 148 -1.59 -3.31 12.22
CA PRO A 148 -2.33 -3.71 13.41
C PRO A 148 -2.00 -2.91 14.68
N VAL A 149 -0.73 -2.59 14.88
CA VAL A 149 -0.30 -1.80 16.05
C VAL A 149 -0.90 -0.40 15.99
N LEU A 150 -0.87 0.22 14.81
CA LEU A 150 -1.46 1.55 14.61
C LEU A 150 -3.00 1.52 14.66
N ALA A 151 -3.64 0.44 14.21
CA ALA A 151 -5.09 0.24 14.32
C ALA A 151 -5.50 0.11 15.79
N GLN A 152 -4.80 -0.73 16.57
CA GLN A 152 -5.05 -0.88 17.99
C GLN A 152 -4.85 0.44 18.76
N LYS A 153 -3.79 1.19 18.43
CA LYS A 153 -3.57 2.53 18.98
C LYS A 153 -4.72 3.47 18.66
N SER A 154 -5.17 3.50 17.41
CA SER A 154 -6.30 4.32 16.97
C SER A 154 -7.57 4.02 17.75
N MET A 155 -7.87 2.74 18.00
CA MET A 155 -9.03 2.33 18.79
C MET A 155 -8.87 2.72 20.26
N ASN A 156 -7.74 2.43 20.88
CA ASN A 156 -7.49 2.69 22.30
C ASN A 156 -7.55 4.18 22.65
N GLU A 157 -7.18 5.03 21.71
CA GLU A 157 -7.15 6.49 21.91
C GLU A 157 -8.40 7.21 21.37
N GLY A 158 -9.39 6.45 20.91
CA GLY A 158 -10.68 7.00 20.48
C GLY A 158 -10.63 7.71 19.13
N TYR A 159 -9.73 7.32 18.25
CA TYR A 159 -9.63 7.88 16.89
C TYR A 159 -10.38 7.05 15.84
N TYR A 160 -10.83 5.86 16.18
CA TYR A 160 -11.76 5.11 15.34
C TYR A 160 -13.12 5.79 15.34
N VAL A 161 -13.73 5.94 14.17
CA VAL A 161 -15.07 6.49 13.98
C VAL A 161 -15.90 5.49 13.18
N ASP A 162 -16.98 5.01 13.79
CA ASP A 162 -17.85 4.01 13.16
C ASP A 162 -18.40 4.49 11.81
N GLY A 163 -18.38 3.62 10.80
CA GLY A 163 -18.80 3.91 9.43
C GLY A 163 -17.88 4.84 8.63
N ILE A 164 -16.82 5.40 9.26
CA ILE A 164 -15.85 6.31 8.61
C ILE A 164 -14.44 5.72 8.60
N GLY A 165 -14.07 4.99 9.66
CA GLY A 165 -12.74 4.44 9.86
C GLY A 165 -11.89 5.29 10.80
N THR A 166 -10.87 5.98 10.31
CA THR A 166 -9.90 6.69 11.15
C THR A 166 -10.10 8.21 11.07
N SER A 167 -10.20 8.86 12.24
CA SER A 167 -10.20 10.32 12.34
C SER A 167 -8.89 10.92 11.83
N TRP A 168 -8.97 12.03 11.10
CA TRP A 168 -7.78 12.78 10.64
C TRP A 168 -6.85 13.24 11.77
N LYS A 169 -7.40 13.43 12.97
CA LYS A 169 -6.61 13.78 14.15
C LYS A 169 -5.57 12.70 14.46
N PHE A 170 -5.89 11.42 14.22
CA PHE A 170 -4.96 10.32 14.41
C PHE A 170 -3.65 10.49 13.64
N MET A 171 -3.70 11.00 12.41
CA MET A 171 -2.50 11.17 11.58
C MET A 171 -1.44 12.04 12.25
N ARG A 172 -1.87 13.08 12.97
CA ARG A 172 -0.99 13.97 13.69
C ARG A 172 -0.53 13.39 15.02
N GLU A 173 -1.47 12.90 15.82
CA GLU A 173 -1.18 12.44 17.17
C GLU A 173 -0.33 11.16 17.15
N ALA A 174 -0.67 10.20 16.30
CA ALA A 174 0.13 8.99 16.15
C ALA A 174 1.57 9.28 15.68
N ALA A 175 1.77 10.24 14.79
CA ALA A 175 3.10 10.63 14.33
C ALA A 175 3.99 11.13 15.48
N LEU A 176 3.43 11.94 16.39
CA LEU A 176 4.18 12.52 17.52
C LEU A 176 4.75 11.46 18.45
N ASP A 177 4.01 10.39 18.73
CA ASP A 177 4.46 9.31 19.61
C ASP A 177 5.68 8.55 19.07
N TYR A 178 5.88 8.62 17.75
CA TYR A 178 7.05 8.04 17.08
C TYR A 178 8.13 9.10 16.78
N GLY A 179 8.02 10.31 17.33
CA GLY A 179 8.97 11.40 17.11
C GLY A 179 8.88 12.01 15.70
N VAL A 180 7.76 11.80 15.00
CA VAL A 180 7.51 12.35 13.67
C VAL A 180 6.57 13.54 13.79
N ILE A 181 6.95 14.66 13.17
CA ILE A 181 6.13 15.88 13.15
C ILE A 181 5.18 15.83 11.96
N ALA A 182 3.89 15.97 12.24
CA ALA A 182 2.87 16.08 11.21
C ALA A 182 2.18 17.44 11.29
N SER A 183 2.06 18.12 10.15
CA SER A 183 1.41 19.42 10.04
C SER A 183 0.27 19.36 9.04
N GLN A 184 -0.86 19.97 9.36
CA GLN A 184 -2.01 20.05 8.48
C GLN A 184 -2.06 21.44 7.83
N PHE A 185 -2.14 21.45 6.51
CA PHE A 185 -2.33 22.65 5.70
C PHE A 185 -3.75 22.67 5.11
N ASP A 186 -4.30 23.84 4.86
CA ASP A 186 -5.50 23.97 4.06
C ASP A 186 -5.19 23.89 2.55
N MET A 187 -6.23 23.97 1.72
CA MET A 187 -6.06 23.93 0.26
C MET A 187 -5.28 25.11 -0.31
N LEU A 188 -5.17 26.22 0.43
CA LEU A 188 -4.39 27.39 0.07
C LEU A 188 -2.95 27.30 0.56
N GLY A 189 -2.59 26.24 1.29
CA GLY A 189 -1.25 26.02 1.83
C GLY A 189 -0.98 26.76 3.15
N GLU A 190 -2.01 27.25 3.82
CA GLU A 190 -1.88 27.84 5.14
C GLU A 190 -1.76 26.77 6.23
N LEU A 191 -0.82 26.95 7.16
CA LEU A 191 -0.65 26.05 8.28
C LEU A 191 -1.81 26.22 9.25
N LYS A 192 -2.64 25.18 9.39
CA LYS A 192 -3.76 25.19 10.34
C LYS A 192 -3.36 24.82 11.74
N THR A 193 -2.51 23.80 11.86
CA THR A 193 -2.00 23.32 13.17
C THR A 193 -0.67 22.62 12.95
N GLY A 194 0.31 22.95 13.76
CA GLY A 194 1.58 22.23 13.86
C GLY A 194 2.08 22.31 15.29
N THR A 195 2.46 21.19 15.87
CA THR A 195 3.11 21.15 17.18
C THR A 195 4.40 20.37 17.02
N LEU A 196 5.50 21.00 17.36
CA LEU A 196 6.78 20.31 17.44
C LEU A 196 6.82 19.43 18.70
N SER A 197 7.60 18.36 18.68
CA SER A 197 7.78 17.45 19.81
C SER A 197 8.28 18.14 21.09
N ASN A 198 8.85 19.35 20.98
CA ASN A 198 9.30 20.20 22.09
C ASN A 198 8.24 21.22 22.54
N GLY A 199 7.01 21.18 21.99
CA GLY A 199 5.92 22.11 22.33
C GLY A 199 6.04 23.52 21.73
N THR A 200 7.06 23.80 20.91
CA THR A 200 7.18 25.08 20.20
C THR A 200 6.45 25.00 18.86
N VAL A 201 5.75 26.07 18.52
CA VAL A 201 5.15 26.26 17.19
C VAL A 201 6.16 27.03 16.35
N GLU A 202 6.75 26.39 15.36
CA GLU A 202 7.53 27.12 14.35
C GLU A 202 6.63 27.54 13.19
N ASN A 203 6.83 28.77 12.71
CA ASN A 203 6.21 29.27 11.47
C ASN A 203 6.85 28.53 10.29
N TYR A 204 6.26 27.41 9.90
CA TYR A 204 6.67 26.67 8.73
C TYR A 204 6.19 27.38 7.47
N GLN A 205 7.11 27.77 6.59
CA GLN A 205 6.77 28.28 5.27
C GLN A 205 6.17 27.15 4.44
N PRO A 206 4.92 27.25 3.98
CA PRO A 206 4.30 26.20 3.18
C PRO A 206 5.07 26.00 1.87
N TYR A 207 5.35 24.75 1.56
CA TYR A 207 5.91 24.38 0.26
C TYR A 207 4.85 24.66 -0.82
N ARG A 208 5.02 25.73 -1.60
CA ARG A 208 4.08 26.07 -2.66
C ARG A 208 4.07 24.98 -3.72
N SER A 209 2.89 24.42 -3.98
CA SER A 209 2.66 23.38 -4.99
C SER A 209 3.10 23.82 -6.40
N GLU A 210 3.21 25.12 -6.65
CA GLU A 210 3.66 25.70 -7.93
C GLU A 210 5.14 25.41 -8.25
N GLU A 211 5.99 25.13 -7.25
CA GLU A 211 7.39 24.78 -7.50
C GLU A 211 7.57 23.33 -7.97
N ARG A 212 6.59 22.47 -7.74
CA ARG A 212 6.65 21.06 -8.17
C ARG A 212 6.57 20.89 -9.69
N PHE A 213 5.99 21.85 -10.41
CA PHE A 213 5.80 21.81 -11.86
C PHE A 213 6.91 22.51 -12.67
N ARG A 214 7.91 23.12 -12.02
CA ARG A 214 9.01 23.84 -12.68
C ARG A 214 10.34 23.08 -12.77
N ARG A 215 10.37 21.81 -12.35
CA ARG A 215 11.55 20.95 -12.50
C ARG A 215 11.23 19.82 -13.47
N ASN A 216 11.16 20.15 -14.74
CA ASN A 216 11.40 19.26 -15.87
C ASN A 216 12.31 19.97 -16.83
#